data_df9c68ae8d349c78b7ec89c8738c3e9e
#
_entry.id   df9c68ae8d349c78b7ec89c8738c3e9e
#
_cell.length_a   1.000
_cell.length_b   1.000
_cell.length_c   1.000
_cell.angle_alpha   90.00
_cell.angle_beta   90.00
_cell.angle_gamma   90.00
#
_symmetry.space_group_name_H-M   'P 1'
#
loop_
_entity.id
_entity.type
_entity.pdbx_description
1 polymer ?
#
loop_
_entity_poly.entity_id
_entity_poly.type
_entity_poly.pdbx_seq_one_letter_code
_entity_poly.pdbx_strand_id
1 'polypeptide(L)'
;MRRIAPYLLSVLLAMALLLSTVAVWANKQITNTEHFVQTVSPLAGDPVVQQEVSGKITQAITAVADIDGRLGAYLPGQLDFLAEKSNAAFQKLVMSLVGELVESDAFRSLWSGAARVGHVAIKQVLTGDGMANTVVAGVLSLQSFIQAAIDALVAKGATFLKNAPFIGSDYSIEIIDPETLQSIRGWVDILQKSATLLPLFTLLLSVLTVWVARNKWRGAQLVSMAWLLGAASVVAAVKICENIYKGTLSAGNELPLHVYRALTDGSNQAGMQLVFVTLFLQVVLTVSYMVKRKQYESTG
;
A
#
# COMPACT_ATOMS: atom_id res chain seq x y z
N MET A 1 5.88 29.29 -34.89
CA MET A 1 6.43 28.36 -33.89
C MET A 1 6.60 28.97 -32.49
N ARG A 2 7.15 30.15 -32.27
CA ARG A 2 7.35 30.78 -30.93
C ARG A 2 6.05 31.01 -30.08
N ARG A 3 4.85 31.05 -30.67
CA ARG A 3 3.60 31.28 -29.94
C ARG A 3 3.02 29.99 -29.34
N ILE A 4 3.34 28.82 -29.92
CA ILE A 4 2.78 27.51 -29.52
C ILE A 4 3.69 26.83 -28.50
N ALA A 5 4.98 27.09 -28.50
CA ALA A 5 5.98 26.48 -27.64
C ALA A 5 5.64 26.50 -26.14
N PRO A 6 5.17 27.62 -25.52
CA PRO A 6 4.81 27.63 -24.11
C PRO A 6 3.63 26.67 -23.75
N TYR A 7 2.68 26.51 -24.68
CA TYR A 7 1.54 25.59 -24.46
C TYR A 7 1.97 24.14 -24.55
N LEU A 8 2.84 23.80 -25.52
CA LEU A 8 3.40 22.45 -25.61
C LEU A 8 4.24 22.11 -24.36
N LEU A 9 5.04 23.06 -23.89
CA LEU A 9 5.82 22.91 -22.67
C LEU A 9 4.91 22.74 -21.45
N SER A 10 3.77 23.45 -21.37
CA SER A 10 2.85 23.30 -20.24
C SER A 10 2.16 21.92 -20.22
N VAL A 11 1.82 21.36 -21.39
CA VAL A 11 1.28 19.99 -21.47
C VAL A 11 2.35 18.97 -21.05
N LEU A 12 3.57 19.11 -21.57
CA LEU A 12 4.70 18.25 -21.18
C LEU A 12 4.98 18.34 -19.66
N LEU A 13 4.89 19.55 -19.11
CA LEU A 13 5.05 19.79 -17.67
C LEU A 13 3.96 19.08 -16.84
N ALA A 14 2.70 19.12 -17.26
CA ALA A 14 1.62 18.41 -16.56
C ALA A 14 1.84 16.90 -16.58
N MET A 15 2.27 16.32 -17.71
CA MET A 15 2.63 14.91 -17.81
C MET A 15 3.85 14.56 -16.95
N ALA A 16 4.89 15.39 -16.98
CA ALA A 16 6.09 15.19 -16.17
C ALA A 16 5.76 15.24 -14.67
N LEU A 17 4.86 16.11 -14.23
CA LEU A 17 4.41 16.21 -12.85
C LEU A 17 3.66 14.94 -12.42
N LEU A 18 2.74 14.44 -13.25
CA LEU A 18 2.03 13.18 -12.99
C LEU A 18 3.03 12.03 -12.79
N LEU A 19 3.94 11.83 -13.75
CA LEU A 19 4.94 10.76 -13.70
C LEU A 19 5.88 10.92 -12.51
N SER A 20 6.31 12.15 -12.22
CA SER A 20 7.15 12.47 -11.07
C SER A 20 6.48 12.11 -9.75
N THR A 21 5.21 12.46 -9.58
CA THR A 21 4.46 12.17 -8.35
C THR A 21 4.30 10.67 -8.15
N VAL A 22 3.95 9.93 -9.20
CA VAL A 22 3.83 8.48 -9.16
C VAL A 22 5.17 7.81 -8.86
N ALA A 23 6.26 8.26 -9.52
CA ALA A 23 7.59 7.69 -9.30
C ALA A 23 8.09 7.94 -7.87
N VAL A 24 7.93 9.15 -7.33
CA VAL A 24 8.33 9.49 -5.96
C VAL A 24 7.51 8.68 -4.94
N TRP A 25 6.20 8.57 -5.14
CA TRP A 25 5.33 7.77 -4.26
C TRP A 25 5.73 6.29 -4.29
N ALA A 26 5.83 5.68 -5.47
CA ALA A 26 6.18 4.27 -5.60
C ALA A 26 7.59 3.98 -5.03
N ASN A 27 8.55 4.87 -5.28
CA ASN A 27 9.89 4.74 -4.71
C ASN A 27 9.86 4.77 -3.17
N LYS A 28 9.07 5.66 -2.57
CA LYS A 28 8.92 5.70 -1.10
C LYS A 28 8.31 4.41 -0.55
N GLN A 29 7.31 3.85 -1.25
CA GLN A 29 6.69 2.59 -0.84
C GLN A 29 7.66 1.41 -0.89
N ILE A 30 8.61 1.39 -1.83
CA ILE A 30 9.56 0.29 -1.99
C ILE A 30 10.81 0.47 -1.13
N THR A 31 11.32 1.69 -0.97
CA THR A 31 12.65 1.91 -0.37
C THR A 31 12.60 2.35 1.09
N ASN A 32 11.50 2.96 1.53
CA ASN A 32 11.36 3.51 2.88
C ASN A 32 10.48 2.63 3.75
N THR A 33 11.09 1.77 4.56
CA THR A 33 10.39 0.84 5.46
C THR A 33 9.48 1.56 6.45
N GLU A 34 9.91 2.69 7.01
CA GLU A 34 9.10 3.42 7.97
C GLU A 34 7.83 3.99 7.33
N HIS A 35 7.98 4.56 6.14
CA HIS A 35 6.84 5.05 5.37
C HIS A 35 5.86 3.93 5.00
N PHE A 36 6.38 2.78 4.56
CA PHE A 36 5.55 1.61 4.27
C PHE A 36 4.78 1.14 5.51
N VAL A 37 5.47 0.98 6.65
CA VAL A 37 4.85 0.54 7.91
C VAL A 37 3.76 1.54 8.34
N GLN A 38 4.02 2.84 8.29
CA GLN A 38 3.01 3.86 8.59
C GLN A 38 1.79 3.76 7.67
N THR A 39 2.02 3.42 6.40
CA THR A 39 0.97 3.26 5.40
C THR A 39 0.08 2.04 5.67
N VAL A 40 0.67 0.90 6.07
CA VAL A 40 -0.08 -0.36 6.26
C VAL A 40 -0.53 -0.60 7.69
N SER A 41 0.01 0.11 8.69
CA SER A 41 -0.39 -0.05 10.09
C SER A 41 -1.87 0.17 10.35
N PRO A 42 -2.57 1.15 9.72
CA PRO A 42 -4.00 1.32 9.92
C PRO A 42 -4.84 0.11 9.50
N LEU A 43 -4.34 -0.73 8.58
CA LEU A 43 -5.02 -1.95 8.15
C LEU A 43 -5.27 -2.94 9.29
N ALA A 44 -4.45 -2.92 10.35
CA ALA A 44 -4.70 -3.73 11.55
C ALA A 44 -6.02 -3.40 12.26
N GLY A 45 -6.55 -2.20 12.06
CA GLY A 45 -7.86 -1.78 12.59
C GLY A 45 -9.00 -1.89 11.58
N ASP A 46 -8.71 -2.31 10.35
CA ASP A 46 -9.73 -2.44 9.30
C ASP A 46 -10.56 -3.73 9.52
N PRO A 47 -11.90 -3.65 9.62
CA PRO A 47 -12.73 -4.82 9.90
C PRO A 47 -12.61 -5.94 8.86
N VAL A 48 -12.42 -5.60 7.58
CA VAL A 48 -12.26 -6.59 6.50
C VAL A 48 -10.94 -7.34 6.67
N VAL A 49 -9.86 -6.60 6.98
CA VAL A 49 -8.54 -7.20 7.25
C VAL A 49 -8.59 -8.09 8.49
N GLN A 50 -9.21 -7.60 9.57
CA GLN A 50 -9.37 -8.36 10.82
C GLN A 50 -10.14 -9.64 10.60
N GLN A 51 -11.24 -9.60 9.86
CA GLN A 51 -12.04 -10.77 9.53
C GLN A 51 -11.26 -11.81 8.72
N GLU A 52 -10.53 -11.37 7.67
CA GLU A 52 -9.72 -12.25 6.83
C GLU A 52 -8.57 -12.90 7.61
N VAL A 53 -7.85 -12.09 8.40
CA VAL A 53 -6.74 -12.58 9.24
C VAL A 53 -7.26 -13.53 10.31
N SER A 54 -8.37 -13.19 10.98
CA SER A 54 -9.02 -14.07 11.97
C SER A 54 -9.42 -15.40 11.35
N GLY A 55 -10.01 -15.39 10.16
CA GLY A 55 -10.36 -16.60 9.42
C GLY A 55 -9.15 -17.48 9.12
N LYS A 56 -8.07 -16.88 8.61
CA LYS A 56 -6.80 -17.58 8.30
C LYS A 56 -6.15 -18.18 9.56
N ILE A 57 -6.09 -17.42 10.66
CA ILE A 57 -5.53 -17.90 11.92
C ILE A 57 -6.39 -19.04 12.47
N THR A 58 -7.72 -18.88 12.47
CA THR A 58 -8.64 -19.91 12.94
C THR A 58 -8.47 -21.20 12.14
N GLN A 59 -8.41 -21.09 10.80
CA GLN A 59 -8.19 -22.23 9.92
C GLN A 59 -6.86 -22.94 10.22
N ALA A 60 -5.78 -22.15 10.40
CA ALA A 60 -4.47 -22.70 10.72
C ALA A 60 -4.46 -23.45 12.09
N ILE A 61 -5.08 -22.86 13.13
CA ILE A 61 -5.17 -23.49 14.46
C ILE A 61 -6.01 -24.75 14.41
N THR A 62 -7.14 -24.73 13.71
CA THR A 62 -8.03 -25.91 13.63
C THR A 62 -7.39 -27.04 12.83
N ALA A 63 -6.63 -26.73 11.78
CA ALA A 63 -5.88 -27.73 11.03
C ALA A 63 -4.79 -28.41 11.88
N VAL A 64 -4.10 -27.64 12.73
CA VAL A 64 -3.07 -28.21 13.65
C VAL A 64 -3.71 -29.01 14.79
N ALA A 65 -4.87 -28.58 15.27
CA ALA A 65 -5.54 -29.26 16.38
C ALA A 65 -5.98 -30.67 16.02
N ASP A 66 -6.31 -30.92 14.72
CA ASP A 66 -6.77 -32.22 14.19
C ASP A 66 -7.69 -32.99 15.17
N ILE A 67 -8.76 -32.30 15.63
CA ILE A 67 -9.63 -32.80 16.67
C ILE A 67 -10.35 -34.04 16.19
N ASP A 68 -10.74 -34.09 14.91
CA ASP A 68 -11.45 -35.24 14.33
C ASP A 68 -10.56 -36.49 14.32
N GLY A 69 -9.27 -36.37 13.93
CA GLY A 69 -8.33 -37.46 13.96
C GLY A 69 -8.00 -37.94 15.37
N ARG A 70 -7.88 -37.02 16.32
CA ARG A 70 -7.58 -37.36 17.74
C ARG A 70 -8.77 -37.91 18.49
N LEU A 71 -9.96 -37.34 18.31
CA LEU A 71 -11.19 -37.84 18.92
C LEU A 71 -11.67 -39.11 18.24
N GLY A 72 -11.61 -39.23 16.93
CA GLY A 72 -11.97 -40.42 16.18
C GLY A 72 -11.14 -41.65 16.54
N ALA A 73 -9.88 -41.47 16.95
CA ALA A 73 -9.01 -42.54 17.43
C ALA A 73 -9.46 -43.13 18.80
N TYR A 74 -10.23 -42.39 19.61
CA TYR A 74 -10.66 -42.78 20.95
C TYR A 74 -12.16 -43.04 21.03
N LEU A 75 -12.96 -42.67 20.03
CA LEU A 75 -14.41 -42.86 20.02
C LEU A 75 -14.77 -44.07 19.14
N PRO A 76 -15.68 -44.98 19.62
CA PRO A 76 -16.28 -45.97 18.73
C PRO A 76 -17.03 -45.27 17.58
N GLY A 77 -16.98 -45.83 16.37
CA GLY A 77 -17.55 -45.22 15.16
C GLY A 77 -19.04 -44.85 15.21
N GLN A 78 -19.78 -45.29 16.24
CA GLN A 78 -21.15 -44.86 16.50
C GLN A 78 -21.26 -43.47 17.13
N LEU A 79 -20.14 -42.86 17.53
CA LEU A 79 -20.08 -41.55 18.20
C LEU A 79 -19.39 -40.48 17.35
N ASP A 80 -19.19 -40.72 16.03
CA ASP A 80 -18.58 -39.75 15.09
C ASP A 80 -19.29 -38.38 15.10
N PHE A 81 -20.62 -38.36 15.37
CA PHE A 81 -21.38 -37.12 15.51
C PHE A 81 -20.92 -36.24 16.69
N LEU A 82 -20.33 -36.83 17.72
CA LEU A 82 -19.75 -36.05 18.84
C LEU A 82 -18.43 -35.41 18.47
N ALA A 83 -17.61 -36.05 17.61
CA ALA A 83 -16.40 -35.47 17.09
C ALA A 83 -16.72 -34.24 16.25
N GLU A 84 -17.70 -34.33 15.32
CA GLU A 84 -18.15 -33.23 14.50
C GLU A 84 -18.67 -32.02 15.32
N LYS A 85 -19.50 -32.30 16.33
CA LYS A 85 -20.01 -31.26 17.25
C LYS A 85 -18.90 -30.63 18.09
N SER A 86 -17.92 -31.42 18.53
CA SER A 86 -16.77 -30.93 19.29
C SER A 86 -15.87 -30.05 18.44
N ASN A 87 -15.66 -30.44 17.20
CA ASN A 87 -14.87 -29.64 16.23
C ASN A 87 -15.56 -28.29 15.95
N ALA A 88 -16.85 -28.26 15.68
CA ALA A 88 -17.61 -27.03 15.48
C ALA A 88 -17.60 -26.11 16.71
N ALA A 89 -17.70 -26.68 17.92
CA ALA A 89 -17.63 -25.93 19.18
C ALA A 89 -16.21 -25.34 19.37
N PHE A 90 -15.20 -26.15 19.09
CA PHE A 90 -13.81 -25.70 19.14
C PHE A 90 -13.52 -24.60 18.14
N GLN A 91 -13.94 -24.73 16.88
CA GLN A 91 -13.81 -23.68 15.87
C GLN A 91 -14.45 -22.37 16.32
N LYS A 92 -15.66 -22.42 16.90
CA LYS A 92 -16.33 -21.22 17.42
C LYS A 92 -15.54 -20.56 18.55
N LEU A 93 -15.01 -21.39 19.48
CA LEU A 93 -14.17 -20.90 20.57
C LEU A 93 -12.90 -20.22 20.03
N VAL A 94 -12.19 -20.88 19.09
CA VAL A 94 -11.00 -20.33 18.46
C VAL A 94 -11.34 -19.02 17.74
N MET A 95 -12.41 -19.00 16.95
CA MET A 95 -12.84 -17.81 16.22
C MET A 95 -13.16 -16.63 17.16
N SER A 96 -13.82 -16.89 18.29
CA SER A 96 -14.10 -15.85 19.30
C SER A 96 -12.82 -15.29 19.91
N LEU A 97 -11.89 -16.16 20.29
CA LEU A 97 -10.63 -15.74 20.93
C LEU A 97 -9.68 -15.06 19.96
N VAL A 98 -9.62 -15.53 18.72
CA VAL A 98 -8.85 -14.87 17.66
C VAL A 98 -9.49 -13.53 17.30
N GLY A 99 -10.83 -13.43 17.31
CA GLY A 99 -11.54 -12.15 17.13
C GLY A 99 -11.11 -11.12 18.17
N GLU A 100 -11.15 -11.48 19.47
CA GLU A 100 -10.66 -10.61 20.55
C GLU A 100 -9.18 -10.22 20.37
N LEU A 101 -8.33 -11.15 19.90
CA LEU A 101 -6.92 -10.89 19.65
C LEU A 101 -6.70 -9.87 18.53
N VAL A 102 -7.38 -10.02 17.38
CA VAL A 102 -7.17 -9.12 16.22
C VAL A 102 -7.69 -7.71 16.45
N GLU A 103 -8.59 -7.51 17.43
CA GLU A 103 -9.04 -6.18 17.85
C GLU A 103 -8.08 -5.52 18.85
N SER A 104 -7.15 -6.28 19.44
CA SER A 104 -6.26 -5.81 20.51
C SER A 104 -5.12 -4.93 20.02
N ASP A 105 -4.57 -4.12 20.95
CA ASP A 105 -3.34 -3.35 20.69
C ASP A 105 -2.11 -4.24 20.49
N ALA A 106 -2.12 -5.45 21.09
CA ALA A 106 -1.08 -6.45 20.86
C ALA A 106 -1.04 -6.88 19.39
N PHE A 107 -2.20 -7.11 18.77
CA PHE A 107 -2.28 -7.41 17.35
C PHE A 107 -1.76 -6.27 16.48
N ARG A 108 -2.12 -5.02 16.76
CA ARG A 108 -1.62 -3.84 16.04
C ARG A 108 -0.09 -3.73 16.10
N SER A 109 0.48 -4.03 17.26
CA SER A 109 1.93 -4.06 17.45
C SER A 109 2.60 -5.18 16.64
N LEU A 110 2.05 -6.40 16.70
CA LEU A 110 2.51 -7.54 15.91
C LEU A 110 2.41 -7.27 14.41
N TRP A 111 1.29 -6.70 13.95
CA TRP A 111 1.07 -6.31 12.56
C TRP A 111 2.16 -5.36 12.05
N SER A 112 2.40 -4.28 12.79
CA SER A 112 3.42 -3.29 12.43
C SER A 112 4.83 -3.88 12.44
N GLY A 113 5.13 -4.75 13.39
CA GLY A 113 6.39 -5.49 13.46
C GLY A 113 6.58 -6.43 12.27
N ALA A 114 5.56 -7.22 11.94
CA ALA A 114 5.57 -8.14 10.81
C ALA A 114 5.68 -7.41 9.47
N ALA A 115 4.95 -6.28 9.31
CA ALA A 115 5.05 -5.43 8.14
C ALA A 115 6.47 -4.87 7.96
N ARG A 116 7.13 -4.47 9.06
CA ARG A 116 8.51 -3.99 9.05
C ARG A 116 9.48 -5.08 8.60
N VAL A 117 9.42 -6.25 9.21
CA VAL A 117 10.31 -7.38 8.87
C VAL A 117 10.11 -7.81 7.43
N GLY A 118 8.85 -7.99 7.01
CA GLY A 118 8.50 -8.36 5.65
C GLY A 118 8.97 -7.34 4.61
N HIS A 119 8.76 -6.05 4.88
CA HIS A 119 9.21 -5.00 3.97
C HIS A 119 10.74 -4.92 3.86
N VAL A 120 11.47 -5.07 4.96
CA VAL A 120 12.95 -5.11 4.93
C VAL A 120 13.42 -6.26 4.06
N ALA A 121 12.85 -7.46 4.21
CA ALA A 121 13.20 -8.61 3.41
C ALA A 121 12.91 -8.39 1.91
N ILE A 122 11.70 -7.91 1.57
CA ILE A 122 11.32 -7.59 0.18
C ILE A 122 12.25 -6.52 -0.40
N LYS A 123 12.52 -5.45 0.35
CA LYS A 123 13.43 -4.39 -0.07
C LYS A 123 14.81 -4.94 -0.41
N GLN A 124 15.41 -5.76 0.45
CA GLN A 124 16.73 -6.36 0.20
C GLN A 124 16.75 -7.20 -1.08
N VAL A 125 15.66 -7.95 -1.34
CA VAL A 125 15.51 -8.71 -2.59
C VAL A 125 15.44 -7.79 -3.80
N LEU A 126 14.65 -6.74 -3.73
CA LEU A 126 14.38 -5.84 -4.85
C LEU A 126 15.54 -4.89 -5.15
N THR A 127 16.28 -4.43 -4.12
CA THR A 127 17.42 -3.51 -4.33
C THR A 127 18.74 -4.24 -4.54
N GLY A 128 18.81 -5.55 -4.29
CA GLY A 128 20.04 -6.33 -4.41
C GLY A 128 21.01 -6.14 -3.26
N ASP A 129 20.62 -5.42 -2.19
CA ASP A 129 21.48 -5.09 -1.04
C ASP A 129 21.66 -6.28 -0.07
N GLY A 130 21.07 -7.44 -0.35
CA GLY A 130 21.16 -8.65 0.49
C GLY A 130 21.82 -9.81 -0.23
N MET A 131 22.50 -10.69 0.54
CA MET A 131 23.01 -11.94 -0.01
C MET A 131 21.84 -12.79 -0.52
N ALA A 132 21.89 -13.16 -1.79
CA ALA A 132 20.83 -13.82 -2.54
C ALA A 132 20.39 -15.20 -2.01
N ASN A 133 21.00 -15.72 -0.97
CA ASN A 133 20.79 -17.08 -0.46
C ASN A 133 20.04 -17.18 0.87
N THR A 134 19.56 -16.07 1.46
CA THR A 134 18.80 -16.12 2.70
C THR A 134 17.53 -15.29 2.58
N VAL A 135 16.88 -15.38 1.44
CA VAL A 135 15.57 -14.83 1.30
C VAL A 135 14.56 -15.90 1.66
N VAL A 136 14.36 -16.04 2.95
CA VAL A 136 12.99 -16.22 3.41
C VAL A 136 12.32 -14.91 3.09
N ALA A 137 11.91 -14.77 1.82
CA ALA A 137 11.08 -13.66 1.36
C ALA A 137 10.01 -13.49 2.40
N GLY A 138 9.80 -12.27 2.86
CA GLY A 138 8.91 -11.95 3.94
C GLY A 138 7.56 -12.62 3.81
N VAL A 139 7.49 -13.85 4.25
CA VAL A 139 6.29 -14.37 4.82
C VAL A 139 6.04 -13.37 5.92
N LEU A 140 5.08 -12.47 5.75
CA LEU A 140 4.36 -11.92 6.88
C LEU A 140 4.08 -13.16 7.69
N SER A 141 4.92 -13.39 8.72
CA SER A 141 4.95 -14.69 9.33
C SER A 141 3.67 -14.76 10.14
N LEU A 142 2.60 -15.28 9.50
CA LEU A 142 1.38 -15.63 10.22
C LEU A 142 1.75 -16.46 11.46
N GLN A 143 2.93 -17.06 11.47
CA GLN A 143 3.50 -17.77 12.58
C GLN A 143 3.51 -16.96 13.88
N SER A 144 3.88 -15.68 13.85
CA SER A 144 3.84 -14.84 15.06
C SER A 144 2.42 -14.60 15.55
N PHE A 145 1.46 -14.47 14.63
CA PHE A 145 0.06 -14.30 14.97
C PHE A 145 -0.57 -15.62 15.44
N ILE A 146 -0.25 -16.74 14.78
CA ILE A 146 -0.68 -18.08 15.18
C ILE A 146 -0.12 -18.40 16.56
N GLN A 147 1.17 -18.13 16.83
CA GLN A 147 1.76 -18.36 18.14
C GLN A 147 1.07 -17.52 19.22
N ALA A 148 0.85 -16.24 19.01
CA ALA A 148 0.16 -15.38 19.97
C ALA A 148 -1.27 -15.87 20.23
N ALA A 149 -1.98 -16.37 19.22
CA ALA A 149 -3.31 -16.93 19.37
C ALA A 149 -3.29 -18.26 20.13
N ILE A 150 -2.31 -19.13 19.86
CA ILE A 150 -2.10 -20.39 20.60
C ILE A 150 -1.79 -20.08 22.06
N ASP A 151 -0.90 -19.14 22.34
CA ASP A 151 -0.54 -18.76 23.71
C ASP A 151 -1.75 -18.23 24.49
N ALA A 152 -2.61 -17.42 23.84
CA ALA A 152 -3.86 -16.95 24.42
C ALA A 152 -4.85 -18.09 24.68
N LEU A 153 -4.98 -19.07 23.78
CA LEU A 153 -5.79 -20.26 23.94
C LEU A 153 -5.30 -21.16 25.08
N VAL A 154 -3.99 -21.37 25.18
CA VAL A 154 -3.35 -22.13 26.26
C VAL A 154 -3.61 -21.48 27.61
N ALA A 155 -3.50 -20.14 27.69
CA ALA A 155 -3.81 -19.38 28.89
C ALA A 155 -5.28 -19.52 29.33
N LYS A 156 -6.19 -19.74 28.38
CA LYS A 156 -7.63 -19.99 28.64
C LYS A 156 -7.97 -21.50 28.84
N GLY A 157 -6.95 -22.37 28.92
CA GLY A 157 -7.12 -23.79 29.29
C GLY A 157 -6.97 -24.80 28.15
N ALA A 158 -6.74 -24.37 26.91
CA ALA A 158 -6.48 -25.27 25.77
C ALA A 158 -5.02 -25.80 25.78
N THR A 159 -4.61 -26.42 26.90
CA THR A 159 -3.24 -26.85 27.17
C THR A 159 -2.70 -27.88 26.17
N PHE A 160 -3.59 -28.60 25.48
CA PHE A 160 -3.23 -29.58 24.44
C PHE A 160 -2.56 -28.92 23.22
N LEU A 161 -2.81 -27.62 23.00
CA LEU A 161 -2.16 -26.86 21.92
C LEU A 161 -0.70 -26.51 22.21
N LYS A 162 -0.25 -26.61 23.47
CA LYS A 162 1.12 -26.29 23.88
C LYS A 162 2.18 -27.12 23.16
N ASN A 163 1.85 -28.34 22.79
CA ASN A 163 2.73 -29.29 22.11
C ASN A 163 2.25 -29.56 20.66
N ALA A 164 1.36 -28.75 20.13
CA ALA A 164 0.94 -28.89 18.73
C ALA A 164 2.16 -28.66 17.83
N PRO A 165 2.47 -29.60 16.91
CA PRO A 165 3.56 -29.38 15.98
C PRO A 165 3.23 -28.10 15.18
N PHE A 166 4.06 -27.09 15.35
CA PHE A 166 3.98 -25.89 14.53
C PHE A 166 3.93 -26.31 13.07
N ILE A 167 3.02 -25.72 12.31
CA ILE A 167 3.07 -25.79 10.86
C ILE A 167 4.45 -25.26 10.49
N GLY A 168 5.38 -26.20 10.29
CA GLY A 168 6.75 -25.91 9.96
C GLY A 168 6.80 -25.09 8.68
N SER A 169 7.76 -24.29 8.57
CA SER A 169 8.51 -23.71 7.46
C SER A 169 8.10 -23.95 5.99
N ASP A 170 7.06 -24.72 5.68
CA ASP A 170 6.66 -25.08 4.32
C ASP A 170 5.69 -24.12 3.63
N TYR A 171 5.36 -22.98 4.24
CA TYR A 171 4.86 -21.82 3.49
C TYR A 171 6.04 -21.07 2.87
N SER A 172 6.91 -21.79 2.16
CA SER A 172 7.84 -21.19 1.23
C SER A 172 7.01 -20.64 0.07
N ILE A 173 6.89 -19.31 -0.01
CA ILE A 173 6.47 -18.67 -1.25
C ILE A 173 7.49 -19.13 -2.29
N GLU A 174 7.00 -19.74 -3.38
CA GLU A 174 7.81 -20.06 -4.54
C GLU A 174 8.74 -18.89 -4.85
N ILE A 175 10.02 -19.15 -4.78
CA ILE A 175 11.07 -18.17 -5.07
C ILE A 175 10.84 -17.73 -6.52
N ILE A 176 10.58 -16.44 -6.70
CA ILE A 176 10.53 -15.80 -8.03
C ILE A 176 11.77 -16.26 -8.78
N ASP A 177 11.60 -16.80 -9.97
CA ASP A 177 12.72 -17.28 -10.78
C ASP A 177 13.76 -16.16 -10.99
N PRO A 178 15.05 -16.51 -11.17
CA PRO A 178 16.14 -15.53 -11.24
C PRO A 178 15.97 -14.50 -12.39
N GLU A 179 15.36 -14.87 -13.50
CA GLU A 179 15.17 -13.96 -14.64
C GLU A 179 14.09 -12.91 -14.33
N THR A 180 12.98 -13.34 -13.74
CA THR A 180 11.91 -12.44 -13.27
C THR A 180 12.45 -11.51 -12.19
N LEU A 181 13.25 -12.02 -11.25
CA LEU A 181 13.86 -11.19 -10.20
C LEU A 181 14.81 -10.14 -10.79
N GLN A 182 15.65 -10.51 -11.76
CA GLN A 182 16.54 -9.56 -12.43
C GLN A 182 15.76 -8.46 -13.19
N SER A 183 14.67 -8.83 -13.86
CA SER A 183 13.77 -7.88 -14.51
C SER A 183 13.17 -6.90 -13.51
N ILE A 184 12.64 -7.39 -12.38
CA ILE A 184 12.05 -6.56 -11.32
C ILE A 184 13.08 -5.60 -10.75
N ARG A 185 14.30 -6.04 -10.49
CA ARG A 185 15.41 -5.18 -10.03
C ARG A 185 15.73 -4.06 -11.01
N GLY A 186 15.73 -4.39 -12.31
CA GLY A 186 15.91 -3.40 -13.37
C GLY A 186 14.84 -2.30 -13.33
N TRP A 187 13.58 -2.69 -13.15
CA TRP A 187 12.48 -1.73 -13.01
C TRP A 187 12.57 -0.89 -11.73
N VAL A 188 13.00 -1.49 -10.61
CA VAL A 188 13.22 -0.75 -9.35
C VAL A 188 14.33 0.27 -9.49
N ASP A 189 15.44 -0.06 -10.15
CA ASP A 189 16.55 0.88 -10.43
C ASP A 189 16.08 2.06 -11.32
N ILE A 190 15.32 1.77 -12.39
CA ILE A 190 14.72 2.81 -13.23
C ILE A 190 13.78 3.70 -12.39
N LEU A 191 12.96 3.11 -11.52
CA LEU A 191 12.05 3.84 -10.66
C LEU A 191 12.79 4.75 -9.68
N GLN A 192 13.85 4.28 -9.04
CA GLN A 192 14.67 5.07 -8.10
C GLN A 192 15.32 6.26 -8.80
N LYS A 193 15.91 6.05 -9.99
CA LYS A 193 16.47 7.12 -10.82
C LYS A 193 15.41 8.11 -11.25
N SER A 194 14.25 7.61 -11.69
CA SER A 194 13.11 8.43 -12.09
C SER A 194 12.56 9.27 -10.93
N ALA A 195 12.47 8.70 -9.73
CA ALA A 195 12.01 9.42 -8.53
C ALA A 195 12.93 10.60 -8.15
N THR A 196 14.20 10.57 -8.55
CA THR A 196 15.15 11.67 -8.33
C THR A 196 15.17 12.65 -9.50
N LEU A 197 15.18 12.15 -10.73
CA LEU A 197 15.38 12.97 -11.93
C LEU A 197 14.10 13.68 -12.38
N LEU A 198 12.92 13.04 -12.28
CA LEU A 198 11.67 13.63 -12.74
C LEU A 198 11.27 14.91 -11.97
N PRO A 199 11.40 15.02 -10.65
CA PRO A 199 11.14 16.27 -9.94
C PRO A 199 12.05 17.41 -10.41
N LEU A 200 13.34 17.14 -10.62
CA LEU A 200 14.28 18.12 -11.16
C LEU A 200 13.90 18.56 -12.57
N PHE A 201 13.50 17.60 -13.40
CA PHE A 201 13.03 17.87 -14.76
C PHE A 201 11.74 18.71 -14.77
N THR A 202 10.79 18.44 -13.87
CA THR A 202 9.56 19.24 -13.74
C THR A 202 9.85 20.69 -13.33
N LEU A 203 10.80 20.90 -12.42
CA LEU A 203 11.25 22.23 -12.03
C LEU A 203 11.92 22.95 -13.20
N LEU A 204 12.80 22.27 -13.91
CA LEU A 204 13.47 22.83 -15.11
C LEU A 204 12.46 23.21 -16.19
N LEU A 205 11.49 22.34 -16.47
CA LEU A 205 10.41 22.63 -17.42
C LEU A 205 9.56 23.83 -16.97
N SER A 206 9.29 23.98 -15.67
CA SER A 206 8.56 25.12 -15.14
C SER A 206 9.30 26.42 -15.41
N VAL A 207 10.60 26.47 -15.12
CA VAL A 207 11.46 27.63 -15.39
C VAL A 207 11.51 27.91 -16.90
N LEU A 208 11.73 26.89 -17.73
CA LEU A 208 11.80 26.99 -19.16
C LEU A 208 10.50 27.54 -19.77
N THR A 209 9.34 27.07 -19.28
CA THR A 209 8.02 27.53 -19.74
C THR A 209 7.84 29.02 -19.49
N VAL A 210 8.24 29.51 -18.30
CA VAL A 210 8.20 30.94 -17.99
C VAL A 210 9.23 31.71 -18.84
N TRP A 211 10.41 31.15 -19.08
CA TRP A 211 11.48 31.80 -19.82
C TRP A 211 11.16 31.96 -21.30
N VAL A 212 10.57 30.95 -21.94
CA VAL A 212 10.18 30.95 -23.36
C VAL A 212 8.91 31.80 -23.59
N ALA A 213 8.07 31.98 -22.56
CA ALA A 213 6.87 32.80 -22.68
C ALA A 213 7.22 34.28 -22.96
N ARG A 214 6.63 34.86 -24.00
CA ARG A 214 6.83 36.27 -24.37
C ARG A 214 6.42 37.23 -23.24
N ASN A 215 5.37 36.86 -22.50
CA ASN A 215 4.94 37.56 -21.30
C ASN A 215 5.16 36.62 -20.11
N LYS A 216 6.07 37.01 -19.19
CA LYS A 216 6.43 36.20 -18.00
C LYS A 216 5.23 35.90 -17.11
N TRP A 217 4.28 36.81 -17.02
CA TRP A 217 3.05 36.63 -16.29
C TRP A 217 2.17 35.50 -16.88
N ARG A 218 2.00 35.50 -18.20
CA ARG A 218 1.29 34.40 -18.88
C ARG A 218 2.05 33.07 -18.74
N GLY A 219 3.39 33.09 -18.76
CA GLY A 219 4.21 31.95 -18.51
C GLY A 219 3.96 31.36 -17.13
N ALA A 220 3.94 32.20 -16.09
CA ALA A 220 3.61 31.78 -14.71
C ALA A 220 2.21 31.19 -14.58
N GLN A 221 1.21 31.79 -15.25
CA GLN A 221 -0.14 31.24 -15.29
C GLN A 221 -0.21 29.86 -15.97
N LEU A 222 0.51 29.66 -17.08
CA LEU A 222 0.58 28.37 -17.77
C LEU A 222 1.24 27.29 -16.88
N VAL A 223 2.31 27.64 -16.16
CA VAL A 223 2.96 26.74 -15.21
C VAL A 223 2.00 26.36 -14.08
N SER A 224 1.34 27.35 -13.45
CA SER A 224 0.36 27.09 -12.39
C SER A 224 -0.79 26.20 -12.87
N MET A 225 -1.28 26.42 -14.08
CA MET A 225 -2.33 25.60 -14.68
C MET A 225 -1.84 24.18 -15.01
N ALA A 226 -0.60 24.02 -15.49
CA ALA A 226 -0.01 22.72 -15.74
C ALA A 226 0.18 21.91 -14.45
N TRP A 227 0.60 22.57 -13.37
CA TRP A 227 0.70 21.94 -12.04
C TRP A 227 -0.66 21.53 -11.50
N LEU A 228 -1.69 22.37 -11.65
CA LEU A 228 -3.05 22.04 -11.28
C LEU A 228 -3.57 20.82 -12.04
N LEU A 229 -3.40 20.80 -13.36
CA LEU A 229 -3.82 19.67 -14.20
C LEU A 229 -3.04 18.39 -13.87
N GLY A 230 -1.73 18.49 -13.67
CA GLY A 230 -0.90 17.35 -13.28
C GLY A 230 -1.31 16.78 -11.93
N ALA A 231 -1.52 17.63 -10.92
CA ALA A 231 -1.97 17.20 -9.60
C ALA A 231 -3.39 16.58 -9.65
N ALA A 232 -4.32 17.19 -10.38
CA ALA A 232 -5.67 16.65 -10.58
C ALA A 232 -5.63 15.30 -11.31
N SER A 233 -4.71 15.12 -12.26
CA SER A 233 -4.52 13.86 -12.96
C SER A 233 -4.03 12.73 -12.05
N VAL A 234 -3.21 13.02 -11.02
CA VAL A 234 -2.81 12.02 -10.00
C VAL A 234 -4.04 11.52 -9.24
N VAL A 235 -4.87 12.43 -8.73
CA VAL A 235 -6.10 12.08 -8.00
C VAL A 235 -7.05 11.28 -8.90
N ALA A 236 -7.23 11.72 -10.14
CA ALA A 236 -8.06 11.02 -11.12
C ALA A 236 -7.53 9.61 -11.42
N ALA A 237 -6.22 9.45 -11.63
CA ALA A 237 -5.59 8.16 -11.90
C ALA A 237 -5.81 7.18 -10.73
N VAL A 238 -5.62 7.60 -9.48
CA VAL A 238 -5.88 6.77 -8.30
C VAL A 238 -7.34 6.30 -8.29
N LYS A 239 -8.30 7.20 -8.56
CA LYS A 239 -9.74 6.85 -8.56
C LYS A 239 -10.13 5.96 -9.73
N ILE A 240 -9.57 6.19 -10.91
CA ILE A 240 -9.81 5.33 -12.09
C ILE A 240 -9.27 3.94 -11.83
N CYS A 241 -8.03 3.81 -11.33
CA CYS A 241 -7.45 2.52 -10.97
C CYS A 241 -8.27 1.81 -9.88
N GLU A 242 -8.74 2.52 -8.86
CA GLU A 242 -9.64 1.98 -7.83
C GLU A 242 -10.92 1.39 -8.45
N ASN A 243 -11.55 2.11 -9.38
CA ASN A 243 -12.78 1.66 -10.03
C ASN A 243 -12.54 0.46 -10.96
N ILE A 244 -11.46 0.47 -11.72
CA ILE A 244 -11.07 -0.69 -12.56
C ILE A 244 -10.83 -1.90 -11.67
N TYR A 245 -10.09 -1.74 -10.57
CA TYR A 245 -9.76 -2.81 -9.66
C TYR A 245 -11.01 -3.39 -8.98
N LYS A 246 -11.95 -2.55 -8.55
CA LYS A 246 -13.28 -2.99 -8.05
C LYS A 246 -14.02 -3.88 -9.06
N GLY A 247 -13.95 -3.54 -10.34
CA GLY A 247 -14.61 -4.32 -11.40
C GLY A 247 -13.98 -5.68 -11.68
N THR A 248 -12.73 -5.92 -11.23
CA THR A 248 -12.01 -7.20 -11.40
C THR A 248 -12.13 -8.12 -10.18
N LEU A 249 -12.58 -7.61 -9.04
CA LEU A 249 -12.71 -8.39 -7.81
C LEU A 249 -13.94 -9.28 -7.85
N SER A 250 -13.77 -10.52 -7.39
CA SER A 250 -14.88 -11.45 -7.16
C SER A 250 -15.72 -10.97 -5.96
N ALA A 251 -17.02 -11.21 -6.02
CA ALA A 251 -17.93 -10.91 -4.90
C ALA A 251 -17.42 -11.60 -3.62
N GLY A 252 -17.29 -10.82 -2.55
CA GLY A 252 -16.82 -11.30 -1.24
C GLY A 252 -15.32 -11.23 -0.98
N ASN A 253 -14.51 -10.81 -1.95
CA ASN A 253 -13.06 -10.59 -1.76
C ASN A 253 -12.74 -9.08 -1.78
N GLU A 254 -13.00 -8.40 -0.68
CA GLU A 254 -12.77 -6.94 -0.56
C GLU A 254 -11.39 -6.58 -0.03
N LEU A 255 -10.66 -7.54 0.57
CA LEU A 255 -9.34 -7.31 1.16
C LEU A 255 -8.35 -6.61 0.22
N PRO A 256 -8.19 -7.01 -1.06
CA PRO A 256 -7.24 -6.36 -1.95
C PRO A 256 -7.57 -4.89 -2.21
N LEU A 257 -8.86 -4.52 -2.17
CA LEU A 257 -9.30 -3.14 -2.33
C LEU A 257 -8.93 -2.27 -1.11
N HIS A 258 -9.09 -2.81 0.11
CA HIS A 258 -8.70 -2.13 1.34
C HIS A 258 -7.18 -1.90 1.38
N VAL A 259 -6.40 -2.90 0.98
CA VAL A 259 -4.93 -2.76 0.83
C VAL A 259 -4.57 -1.72 -0.23
N TYR A 260 -5.21 -1.73 -1.40
CA TYR A 260 -4.99 -0.74 -2.45
C TYR A 260 -5.26 0.68 -1.92
N ARG A 261 -6.38 0.90 -1.24
CA ARG A 261 -6.74 2.20 -0.66
C ARG A 261 -5.71 2.66 0.36
N ALA A 262 -5.30 1.80 1.28
CA ALA A 262 -4.28 2.13 2.27
C ALA A 262 -2.97 2.55 1.59
N LEU A 263 -2.49 1.81 0.59
CA LEU A 263 -1.26 2.11 -0.13
C LEU A 263 -1.34 3.43 -0.91
N THR A 264 -2.49 3.77 -1.49
CA THR A 264 -2.65 4.94 -2.36
C THR A 264 -3.16 6.19 -1.65
N ASP A 265 -3.64 6.08 -0.40
CA ASP A 265 -4.22 7.20 0.35
C ASP A 265 -3.24 8.36 0.52
N GLY A 266 -2.00 8.09 0.88
CA GLY A 266 -0.96 9.11 0.97
C GLY A 266 -0.69 9.85 -0.34
N SER A 267 -0.73 9.14 -1.48
CA SER A 267 -0.60 9.75 -2.81
C SER A 267 -1.82 10.61 -3.16
N ASN A 268 -3.00 10.12 -2.81
CA ASN A 268 -4.26 10.84 -3.04
C ASN A 268 -4.32 12.13 -2.20
N GLN A 269 -3.94 12.07 -0.93
CA GLN A 269 -3.86 13.24 -0.05
C GLN A 269 -2.84 14.26 -0.55
N ALA A 270 -1.63 13.83 -0.93
CA ALA A 270 -0.62 14.71 -1.49
C ALA A 270 -1.10 15.37 -2.81
N GLY A 271 -1.76 14.60 -3.68
CA GLY A 271 -2.39 15.11 -4.89
C GLY A 271 -3.44 16.18 -4.60
N MET A 272 -4.34 15.95 -3.65
CA MET A 272 -5.35 16.93 -3.23
C MET A 272 -4.71 18.20 -2.65
N GLN A 273 -3.70 18.07 -1.78
CA GLN A 273 -2.98 19.23 -1.23
C GLN A 273 -2.35 20.06 -2.34
N LEU A 274 -1.70 19.42 -3.33
CA LEU A 274 -1.15 20.12 -4.50
C LEU A 274 -2.23 20.81 -5.32
N VAL A 275 -3.40 20.21 -5.50
CA VAL A 275 -4.54 20.84 -6.17
C VAL A 275 -4.96 22.11 -5.45
N PHE A 276 -5.13 22.08 -4.13
CA PHE A 276 -5.50 23.26 -3.35
C PHE A 276 -4.47 24.36 -3.41
N VAL A 277 -3.18 24.02 -3.23
CA VAL A 277 -2.08 24.99 -3.29
C VAL A 277 -1.99 25.64 -4.68
N THR A 278 -2.06 24.83 -5.73
CA THR A 278 -1.96 25.35 -7.10
C THR A 278 -3.19 26.15 -7.51
N LEU A 279 -4.39 25.76 -7.06
CA LEU A 279 -5.60 26.54 -7.27
C LEU A 279 -5.52 27.91 -6.57
N PHE A 280 -5.07 27.94 -5.33
CA PHE A 280 -4.83 29.18 -4.60
C PHE A 280 -3.83 30.08 -5.32
N LEU A 281 -2.69 29.53 -5.76
CA LEU A 281 -1.69 30.24 -6.52
C LEU A 281 -2.27 30.81 -7.84
N GLN A 282 -3.10 30.03 -8.53
CA GLN A 282 -3.77 30.47 -9.77
C GLN A 282 -4.69 31.67 -9.52
N VAL A 283 -5.46 31.64 -8.42
CA VAL A 283 -6.33 32.78 -8.03
C VAL A 283 -5.49 34.01 -7.73
N VAL A 284 -4.43 33.88 -6.93
CA VAL A 284 -3.52 35.00 -6.60
C VAL A 284 -2.89 35.61 -7.86
N LEU A 285 -2.39 34.76 -8.75
CA LEU A 285 -1.83 35.23 -10.04
C LEU A 285 -2.88 35.95 -10.88
N THR A 286 -4.10 35.45 -10.95
CA THR A 286 -5.16 36.07 -11.75
C THR A 286 -5.58 37.43 -11.18
N VAL A 287 -5.81 37.51 -9.86
CA VAL A 287 -6.17 38.76 -9.18
C VAL A 287 -5.07 39.81 -9.33
N SER A 288 -3.81 39.41 -9.08
CA SER A 288 -2.66 40.32 -9.24
C SER A 288 -2.50 40.84 -10.68
N TYR A 289 -2.83 40.00 -11.68
CA TYR A 289 -2.85 40.43 -13.08
C TYR A 289 -3.94 41.47 -13.34
N MET A 290 -5.15 41.25 -12.82
CA MET A 290 -6.27 42.18 -12.98
C MET A 290 -6.00 43.53 -12.32
N VAL A 291 -5.40 43.52 -11.11
CA VAL A 291 -5.04 44.76 -10.40
C VAL A 291 -4.00 45.56 -11.21
N LYS A 292 -2.93 44.90 -11.67
CA LYS A 292 -1.92 45.57 -12.50
C LYS A 292 -2.51 46.16 -13.78
N ARG A 293 -3.40 45.41 -14.45
CA ARG A 293 -4.04 45.90 -15.68
C ARG A 293 -4.86 47.16 -15.43
N LYS A 294 -5.68 47.21 -14.35
CA LYS A 294 -6.47 48.38 -13.96
C LYS A 294 -5.60 49.60 -13.64
N GLN A 295 -4.45 49.41 -13.00
CA GLN A 295 -3.50 50.51 -12.74
C GLN A 295 -2.94 51.10 -14.02
N TYR A 296 -2.63 50.30 -15.05
CA TYR A 296 -2.16 50.83 -16.33
C TYR A 296 -3.27 51.55 -17.12
N GLU A 297 -4.53 51.12 -16.99
CA GLU A 297 -5.68 51.76 -17.64
C GLU A 297 -6.07 53.07 -16.92
N SER A 298 -5.71 53.30 -15.67
CA SER A 298 -6.03 54.50 -14.89
C SER A 298 -4.92 55.58 -14.96
N THR A 299 -3.75 55.28 -15.47
CA THR A 299 -2.58 56.16 -15.53
C THR A 299 -2.23 56.59 -16.97
N GLY A 300 -2.95 56.11 -17.98
CA GLY A 300 -2.81 56.52 -19.40
C GLY A 300 -4.12 57.17 -19.89
#